data_540c4fc99aa1ce0194787777eeca4e1f
#
_entry.id   540c4fc99aa1ce0194787777eeca4e1f
#
_cell.length_a   1.000
_cell.length_b   1.000
_cell.length_c   1.000
_cell.angle_alpha   90.00
_cell.angle_beta   90.00
_cell.angle_gamma   90.00
#
_symmetry.space_group_name_H-M   'P 1'
#
loop_
_entity.id
_entity.type
_entity.pdbx_description
1 polymer ?
#
loop_
_entity_poly.entity_id
_entity_poly.type
_entity_poly.pdbx_seq_one_letter_code
_entity_poly.pdbx_strand_id
1 'polypeptide(L)'
;MAPAEFDVEAMIGRFQARAKAVRKRGIPPVEGPERKRFVDQARVDFMDYAMIGDANVVLDDGILTLVVDLRPRPEEADQPHPAP
;
A
#
# COMPACT_ATOMS: atom_id res chain seq x y z
N MET A 1 0.23 22.58 13.99
CA MET A 1 -0.64 22.62 12.80
C MET A 1 -2.06 22.27 13.21
N ALA A 2 -3.03 23.02 12.74
CA ALA A 2 -4.41 22.72 13.03
C ALA A 2 -4.84 21.45 12.28
N PRO A 3 -5.48 20.48 12.95
CA PRO A 3 -5.91 19.25 12.29
C PRO A 3 -6.85 19.48 11.10
N ALA A 4 -7.61 20.56 11.14
CA ALA A 4 -8.55 20.88 10.05
C ALA A 4 -7.83 21.16 8.73
N GLU A 5 -6.52 21.46 8.77
CA GLU A 5 -5.75 21.72 7.57
C GLU A 5 -5.14 20.46 6.97
N PHE A 6 -5.23 19.35 7.66
CA PHE A 6 -4.67 18.09 7.17
C PHE A 6 -5.64 17.45 6.17
N ASP A 7 -5.15 17.26 4.95
CA ASP A 7 -5.96 16.69 3.88
C ASP A 7 -5.76 15.16 3.85
N VAL A 8 -6.70 14.45 4.44
CA VAL A 8 -6.68 13.00 4.55
C VAL A 8 -6.72 12.33 3.18
N GLU A 9 -7.58 12.85 2.29
CA GLU A 9 -7.70 12.27 0.95
C GLU A 9 -6.41 12.42 0.17
N ALA A 10 -5.74 13.55 0.32
CA ALA A 10 -4.45 13.75 -0.34
C ALA A 10 -3.40 12.78 0.18
N MET A 11 -3.40 12.51 1.49
CA MET A 11 -2.50 11.53 2.08
C MET A 11 -2.74 10.14 1.49
N ILE A 12 -3.98 9.71 1.45
CA ILE A 12 -4.33 8.40 0.88
C ILE A 12 -3.91 8.34 -0.58
N GLY A 13 -4.16 9.40 -1.34
CA GLY A 13 -3.75 9.47 -2.74
C GLY A 13 -2.24 9.33 -2.92
N ARG A 14 -1.47 9.94 -2.03
CA ARG A 14 -0.01 9.82 -2.09
C ARG A 14 0.45 8.37 -1.88
N PHE A 15 -0.16 7.66 -0.93
CA PHE A 15 0.20 6.27 -0.71
C PHE A 15 -0.21 5.37 -1.86
N GLN A 16 -1.37 5.63 -2.46
CA GLN A 16 -1.76 4.91 -3.67
C GLN A 16 -0.78 5.15 -4.81
N ALA A 17 -0.34 6.39 -4.98
CA ALA A 17 0.64 6.72 -6.01
C ALA A 17 1.99 6.05 -5.75
N ARG A 18 2.40 5.98 -4.49
CA ARG A 18 3.65 5.31 -4.11
C ARG A 18 3.59 3.81 -4.39
N ALA A 19 2.44 3.18 -4.14
CA ALA A 19 2.27 1.77 -4.45
C ALA A 19 2.42 1.54 -5.96
N LYS A 20 1.78 2.37 -6.77
CA LYS A 20 1.91 2.27 -8.23
C LYS A 20 3.34 2.49 -8.69
N ALA A 21 4.04 3.42 -8.07
CA ALA A 21 5.43 3.71 -8.43
C ALA A 21 6.34 2.50 -8.15
N VAL A 22 6.07 1.75 -7.09
CA VAL A 22 6.85 0.54 -6.81
C VAL A 22 6.69 -0.47 -7.94
N ARG A 23 5.48 -0.64 -8.46
CA ARG A 23 5.24 -1.58 -9.57
C ARG A 23 5.97 -1.18 -10.84
N LYS A 24 6.21 0.11 -11.04
CA LYS A 24 6.95 0.61 -12.20
C LYS A 24 8.45 0.63 -11.99
N ARG A 25 8.91 0.28 -10.79
CA ARG A 25 10.31 0.28 -10.45
C ARG A 25 11.02 -0.81 -11.26
N GLY A 26 12.06 -0.41 -12.00
CA GLY A 26 12.85 -1.36 -12.77
C GLY A 26 13.70 -2.22 -11.87
N ILE A 27 13.99 -3.43 -12.31
CA ILE A 27 14.90 -4.30 -11.60
C ILE A 27 16.31 -3.94 -12.08
N PRO A 28 17.24 -3.60 -11.15
CA PRO A 28 18.60 -3.26 -11.56
C PRO A 28 19.32 -4.49 -12.12
N PRO A 29 20.39 -4.28 -12.89
CA PRO A 29 21.14 -5.40 -13.48
C PRO A 29 22.05 -6.07 -12.46
N VAL A 30 21.43 -6.66 -11.44
CA VAL A 30 22.11 -7.43 -10.40
C VAL A 30 21.57 -8.84 -10.41
N GLU A 31 22.37 -9.78 -9.93
CA GLU A 31 22.02 -11.18 -9.92
C GLU A 31 22.18 -11.76 -8.51
N GLY A 32 21.65 -12.97 -8.35
CA GLY A 32 21.81 -13.72 -7.11
C GLY A 32 21.12 -13.09 -5.93
N PRO A 33 21.76 -13.10 -4.75
CA PRO A 33 21.13 -12.62 -3.54
C PRO A 33 20.73 -11.16 -3.57
N GLU A 34 21.45 -10.34 -4.31
CA GLU A 34 21.13 -8.91 -4.42
C GLU A 34 19.82 -8.71 -5.18
N ARG A 35 19.62 -9.47 -6.25
CA ARG A 35 18.38 -9.41 -7.01
C ARG A 35 17.21 -9.83 -6.14
N LYS A 36 17.37 -10.90 -5.37
CA LYS A 36 16.32 -11.37 -4.47
C LYS A 36 15.97 -10.33 -3.43
N ARG A 37 16.98 -9.70 -2.82
CA ARG A 37 16.73 -8.64 -1.84
C ARG A 37 15.97 -7.48 -2.44
N PHE A 38 16.33 -7.09 -3.66
CA PHE A 38 15.64 -6.00 -4.35
C PHE A 38 14.16 -6.35 -4.58
N VAL A 39 13.89 -7.56 -5.08
CA VAL A 39 12.53 -7.98 -5.37
C VAL A 39 11.72 -8.10 -4.08
N ASP A 40 12.30 -8.66 -3.03
CA ASP A 40 11.63 -8.80 -1.75
C ASP A 40 11.32 -7.43 -1.14
N GLN A 41 12.24 -6.48 -1.23
CA GLN A 41 12.03 -5.14 -0.72
C GLN A 41 10.92 -4.42 -1.50
N ALA A 42 10.91 -4.58 -2.81
CA ALA A 42 9.86 -3.97 -3.64
C ALA A 42 8.47 -4.54 -3.27
N ARG A 43 8.42 -5.84 -2.99
CA ARG A 43 7.16 -6.46 -2.58
C ARG A 43 6.66 -5.89 -1.27
N VAL A 44 7.54 -5.76 -0.29
CA VAL A 44 7.18 -5.20 1.02
C VAL A 44 6.76 -3.75 0.88
N ASP A 45 7.51 -2.96 0.10
CA ASP A 45 7.17 -1.56 -0.12
C ASP A 45 5.78 -1.43 -0.75
N PHE A 46 5.50 -2.25 -1.76
CA PHE A 46 4.20 -2.21 -2.41
C PHE A 46 3.08 -2.55 -1.42
N MET A 47 3.26 -3.60 -0.63
CA MET A 47 2.25 -4.01 0.34
C MET A 47 1.98 -2.92 1.37
N ASP A 48 3.05 -2.32 1.90
CA ASP A 48 2.91 -1.28 2.91
C ASP A 48 2.16 -0.06 2.36
N TYR A 49 2.55 0.40 1.16
CA TYR A 49 1.91 1.57 0.57
C TYR A 49 0.47 1.27 0.17
N ALA A 50 0.22 0.11 -0.40
CA ALA A 50 -1.13 -0.27 -0.81
C ALA A 50 -2.06 -0.43 0.39
N MET A 51 -1.55 -0.96 1.49
CA MET A 51 -2.32 -1.14 2.71
C MET A 51 -2.82 0.22 3.23
N ILE A 52 -1.93 1.19 3.32
CA ILE A 52 -2.32 2.53 3.76
C ILE A 52 -3.24 3.19 2.75
N GLY A 53 -2.94 3.02 1.45
CA GLY A 53 -3.77 3.62 0.40
C GLY A 53 -5.18 3.04 0.34
N ASP A 54 -5.39 1.85 0.91
CA ASP A 54 -6.69 1.19 0.94
C ASP A 54 -7.38 1.29 2.30
N ALA A 55 -6.80 2.00 3.24
CA ALA A 55 -7.32 2.11 4.60
C ALA A 55 -8.58 2.96 4.64
N ASN A 56 -9.47 2.62 5.57
CA ASN A 56 -10.55 3.50 5.95
C ASN A 56 -10.01 4.49 6.97
N VAL A 57 -10.13 5.77 6.68
CA VAL A 57 -9.51 6.81 7.49
C VAL A 57 -10.58 7.72 8.06
N VAL A 58 -10.46 7.99 9.35
CA VAL A 58 -11.33 8.95 10.04
C VAL A 58 -10.45 9.97 10.73
N LEU A 59 -10.73 11.24 10.49
CA LEU A 59 -10.11 12.33 11.24
C LEU A 59 -11.20 13.00 12.05
N ASP A 60 -11.12 12.85 13.36
CA ASP A 60 -12.14 13.36 14.27
C ASP A 60 -11.45 13.98 15.48
N ASP A 61 -11.79 15.22 15.76
CA ASP A 61 -11.24 15.96 16.89
C ASP A 61 -9.72 15.89 16.97
N GLY A 62 -9.07 16.03 15.82
CA GLY A 62 -7.61 16.02 15.75
C GLY A 62 -6.99 14.62 15.84
N ILE A 63 -7.80 13.59 15.90
CA ILE A 63 -7.30 12.21 15.98
C ILE A 63 -7.51 11.52 14.64
N LEU A 64 -6.41 11.08 14.04
CA LEU A 64 -6.43 10.34 12.78
C LEU A 64 -6.42 8.86 13.07
N THR A 65 -7.44 8.15 12.59
CA THR A 65 -7.56 6.72 12.77
C THR A 65 -7.57 6.04 11.42
N LEU A 66 -6.70 5.05 11.24
CA LEU A 66 -6.67 4.24 10.03
C LEU A 66 -7.08 2.82 10.39
N VAL A 67 -8.02 2.28 9.62
CA VAL A 67 -8.48 0.91 9.82
C VAL A 67 -8.23 0.14 8.54
N VAL A 68 -7.50 -0.95 8.65
CA VAL A 68 -7.18 -1.82 7.52
C VAL A 68 -7.72 -3.20 7.85
N ASP A 69 -8.64 -3.69 7.02
CA ASP A 69 -9.16 -5.03 7.17
C ASP A 69 -8.36 -5.97 6.28
N LEU A 70 -7.59 -6.84 6.91
CA LEU A 70 -6.70 -7.76 6.20
C LEU A 70 -7.36 -9.11 5.90
N ARG A 71 -8.63 -9.24 6.25
CA ARG A 71 -9.36 -10.48 5.94
C ARG A 71 -9.68 -10.52 4.45
N PRO A 72 -9.70 -11.69 3.83
CA PRO A 72 -10.13 -11.78 2.43
C PRO A 72 -11.56 -11.29 2.29
N ARG A 73 -11.82 -10.55 1.20
CA ARG A 73 -13.19 -10.14 0.91
C ARG A 73 -13.97 -11.35 0.42
N PRO A 74 -15.28 -11.41 0.73
CA PRO A 74 -16.09 -12.54 0.25
C PRO A 74 -16.01 -12.75 -1.26
N GLU A 75 -16.00 -11.68 -2.03
CA GLU A 75 -15.90 -11.77 -3.49
C GLU A 75 -14.57 -12.39 -3.92
N GLU A 76 -13.50 -12.07 -3.21
CA GLU A 76 -12.17 -12.61 -3.52
C GLU A 76 -12.07 -14.07 -3.10
N ALA A 77 -12.71 -14.43 -1.98
CA ALA A 77 -12.69 -15.80 -1.48
C ALA A 77 -13.43 -16.75 -2.42
N ASP A 78 -14.48 -16.26 -3.08
CA ASP A 78 -15.31 -17.06 -3.95
C ASP A 78 -14.79 -17.14 -5.37
N GLN A 79 -13.81 -16.34 -5.72
CA GLN A 79 -13.27 -16.31 -7.08
C GLN A 79 -12.07 -17.23 -7.20
N PRO A 80 -11.93 -17.94 -8.33
CA PRO A 80 -10.70 -18.68 -8.54
C PRO A 80 -9.56 -17.69 -8.68
N HIS A 81 -8.50 -17.93 -7.90
CA HIS A 81 -7.33 -17.08 -7.98
C HIS A 81 -6.51 -17.45 -9.19
N PRO A 82 -5.98 -16.44 -9.92
CA PRO A 82 -5.02 -16.74 -10.96
C PRO A 82 -3.82 -17.43 -10.34
N ALA A 83 -3.19 -18.30 -11.12
CA ALA A 83 -1.99 -18.96 -10.63
C ALA A 83 -0.96 -17.93 -10.21
N PRO A 84 -0.32 -18.15 -9.09
CA PRO A 84 0.69 -17.20 -8.61
C PRO A 84 1.89 -17.14 -9.57
#